data_0e5de4c74327a75ee9782b30b413dcd3
#
_entry.id   0e5de4c74327a75ee9782b30b413dcd3
#
_cell.length_a   1.000
_cell.length_b   1.000
_cell.length_c   1.000
_cell.angle_alpha   90.00
_cell.angle_beta   90.00
_cell.angle_gamma   90.00
#
_symmetry.space_group_name_H-M   'P 1'
#
loop_
_entity.id
_entity.type
_entity.pdbx_description
1 polymer ?
#
loop_
_entity_poly.entity_id
_entity_poly.type
_entity_poly.pdbx_seq_one_letter_code
_entity_poly.pdbx_strand_id
1 'polypeptide(L)'
;MTKNLIALLLILAALMGALGELNGWLLPTISWPFSVSRDVPFLNCSERVAPFLAADEQVNWFGWLCMLLLLLSGLYLLIRRKSSLRLPPKYAKQVERFRQIKRGYWSLIAFGVIMLLAAMDQCLVGKRALFVAYDGEWYCPAFTRAVIPGNTFGLTGAEAQAEADYRVLKERAGQPGWPQLVLMPLVPYDPTMDVAPFPTESLEWRDGVLYDTDGETPYNGLASRMYKDGQMHLRQRYRKGVPDGHMQGWLRNRQEVYSALYENGNLVREHYRGPKKAEDFLALTKQGSECKVYYHPAPPFTGNHLLGTNSQGADILAYLYGGLQVNIKAALIYLPVIYFIGLTVGMLMGYFGGKFDLVTQRIIEIISQLPFLFVVMIVSDFVPLQMRGLFLILSLLAMFGWMHMTYLVRTATMKEKTRDYVAAAKVMGAGTTHILLRHILPNLRSIVVTLVPFSVAAVILSLASLDYLGFGLPDNYASWGRLLNDGLSKLSSPWVVSSAFFALVGSLLLVTFIGESIREATDPRRHSYYE
;
A
#
# COMPACT_ATOMS: atom_id res chain seq x y z
N MET A 1 6.17 11.00 29.23
CA MET A 1 7.25 10.28 28.56
C MET A 1 8.26 11.29 28.04
N THR A 2 9.50 11.12 28.36
CA THR A 2 10.50 12.18 28.27
C THR A 2 11.00 12.39 26.84
N LYS A 3 11.26 13.65 26.46
CA LYS A 3 11.87 14.08 25.21
C LYS A 3 13.08 13.19 24.81
N ASN A 4 13.89 12.81 25.81
CA ASN A 4 15.05 11.97 25.62
C ASN A 4 14.69 10.54 25.13
N LEU A 5 13.54 9.99 25.52
CA LEU A 5 13.09 8.69 25.04
C LEU A 5 12.69 8.75 23.54
N ILE A 6 11.98 9.81 23.13
CA ILE A 6 11.61 10.00 21.72
C ILE A 6 12.89 10.19 20.88
N ALA A 7 13.81 11.02 21.37
CA ALA A 7 15.08 11.23 20.69
C ALA A 7 15.89 9.92 20.54
N LEU A 8 15.95 9.12 21.59
CA LEU A 8 16.60 7.82 21.59
C LEU A 8 15.94 6.85 20.62
N LEU A 9 14.60 6.79 20.61
CA LEU A 9 13.84 5.93 19.67
C LEU A 9 14.07 6.33 18.21
N LEU A 10 14.13 7.63 17.89
CA LEU A 10 14.42 8.09 16.53
C LEU A 10 15.86 7.72 16.09
N ILE A 11 16.84 7.88 16.97
CA ILE A 11 18.22 7.48 16.70
C ILE A 11 18.33 5.97 16.53
N LEU A 12 17.69 5.21 17.43
CA LEU A 12 17.68 3.74 17.34
C LEU A 12 17.02 3.27 16.02
N ALA A 13 15.89 3.85 15.65
CA ALA A 13 15.23 3.52 14.38
C ALA A 13 16.11 3.83 13.16
N ALA A 14 16.81 4.97 13.17
CA ALA A 14 17.72 5.34 12.11
C ALA A 14 18.91 4.37 12.01
N LEU A 15 19.51 4.01 13.13
CA LEU A 15 20.63 3.06 13.18
C LEU A 15 20.20 1.65 12.77
N MET A 16 19.05 1.17 13.29
CA MET A 16 18.50 -0.13 12.91
C MET A 16 18.14 -0.18 11.43
N GLY A 17 17.58 0.90 10.87
CA GLY A 17 17.29 0.98 9.44
C GLY A 17 18.54 0.93 8.57
N ALA A 18 19.57 1.67 8.95
CA ALA A 18 20.86 1.67 8.25
C ALA A 18 21.55 0.30 8.33
N LEU A 19 21.61 -0.31 9.53
CA LEU A 19 22.18 -1.66 9.71
C LEU A 19 21.36 -2.71 8.98
N GLY A 20 20.05 -2.60 8.99
CA GLY A 20 19.15 -3.51 8.27
C GLY A 20 19.40 -3.48 6.76
N GLU A 21 19.56 -2.27 6.17
CA GLU A 21 19.87 -2.14 4.75
C GLU A 21 21.22 -2.76 4.39
N LEU A 22 22.26 -2.50 5.21
CA LEU A 22 23.62 -3.04 5.00
C LEU A 22 23.68 -4.58 5.13
N ASN A 23 22.92 -5.17 6.05
CA ASN A 23 22.90 -6.62 6.28
C ASN A 23 21.79 -7.35 5.50
N GLY A 24 21.03 -6.67 4.66
CA GLY A 24 19.92 -7.26 3.94
C GLY A 24 18.73 -7.67 4.82
N TRP A 25 18.57 -7.06 6.01
CA TRP A 25 17.44 -7.32 6.89
C TRP A 25 16.19 -6.55 6.44
N LEU A 26 15.04 -7.21 6.55
CA LEU A 26 13.73 -6.63 6.31
C LEU A 26 13.08 -6.32 7.66
N LEU A 27 13.27 -5.12 8.17
CA LEU A 27 12.66 -4.69 9.43
C LEU A 27 11.29 -4.07 9.15
N PRO A 28 10.22 -4.52 9.85
CA PRO A 28 8.87 -3.97 9.67
C PRO A 28 8.88 -2.45 9.80
N THR A 29 8.17 -1.74 8.92
CA THR A 29 8.06 -0.27 8.84
C THR A 29 9.38 0.47 8.61
N ILE A 30 10.47 0.10 9.29
CA ILE A 30 11.78 0.77 9.18
C ILE A 30 12.36 0.59 7.77
N SER A 31 12.10 -0.53 7.12
CA SER A 31 12.52 -0.80 5.74
C SER A 31 11.64 -0.13 4.67
N TRP A 32 10.49 0.47 5.03
CA TRP A 32 9.59 1.12 4.07
C TRP A 32 10.23 2.23 3.23
N PRO A 33 11.04 3.16 3.77
CA PRO A 33 11.69 4.18 2.95
C PRO A 33 12.59 3.58 1.86
N PHE A 34 13.21 2.44 2.14
CA PHE A 34 14.05 1.73 1.18
C PHE A 34 13.21 0.96 0.15
N SER A 35 12.05 0.41 0.53
CA SER A 35 11.15 -0.26 -0.42
C SER A 35 10.53 0.72 -1.40
N VAL A 36 10.10 1.89 -0.93
CA VAL A 36 9.52 2.96 -1.77
C VAL A 36 10.53 3.45 -2.80
N SER A 37 11.81 3.60 -2.43
CA SER A 37 12.83 4.07 -3.37
C SER A 37 13.15 3.07 -4.49
N ARG A 38 12.92 1.77 -4.26
CA ARG A 38 13.06 0.74 -5.32
C ARG A 38 11.96 0.81 -6.36
N ASP A 39 10.77 1.21 -5.96
CA ASP A 39 9.62 1.35 -6.85
C ASP A 39 9.69 2.63 -7.72
N VAL A 40 10.68 3.48 -7.51
CA VAL A 40 10.84 4.77 -8.19
C VAL A 40 12.11 4.77 -9.05
N PRO A 41 12.01 4.53 -10.36
CA PRO A 41 13.19 4.37 -11.23
C PRO A 41 14.16 5.54 -11.21
N PHE A 42 13.69 6.78 -11.06
CA PHE A 42 14.56 7.95 -11.06
C PHE A 42 15.30 8.21 -9.73
N LEU A 43 14.82 7.61 -8.62
CA LEU A 43 15.53 7.60 -7.33
C LEU A 43 16.61 6.52 -7.26
N ASN A 44 16.62 5.59 -8.20
CA ASN A 44 17.65 4.58 -8.42
C ASN A 44 18.72 5.15 -9.38
N CYS A 45 19.50 6.12 -8.94
CA CYS A 45 20.60 6.69 -9.73
C CYS A 45 21.84 5.79 -9.70
N SER A 46 21.73 4.54 -10.21
CA SER A 46 22.86 3.60 -10.15
C SER A 46 23.96 3.83 -11.21
N GLU A 47 23.65 4.41 -12.36
CA GLU A 47 24.63 4.46 -13.46
C GLU A 47 25.48 5.74 -13.57
N ARG A 48 25.10 6.83 -12.88
CA ARG A 48 25.76 8.13 -13.13
C ARG A 48 26.61 8.71 -11.97
N VAL A 49 26.48 8.19 -10.77
CA VAL A 49 27.06 8.88 -9.57
C VAL A 49 28.09 8.07 -8.81
N ALA A 50 28.19 6.76 -9.00
CA ALA A 50 29.15 5.94 -8.26
C ALA A 50 29.92 4.94 -9.14
N PRO A 51 30.93 5.36 -9.88
CA PRO A 51 31.83 4.44 -10.59
C PRO A 51 32.69 3.59 -9.65
N PHE A 52 32.60 3.78 -8.33
CA PHE A 52 33.40 3.09 -7.29
C PHE A 52 32.64 2.01 -6.52
N LEU A 53 31.31 1.84 -6.74
CA LEU A 53 30.53 0.77 -6.12
C LEU A 53 30.31 -0.32 -7.16
N ALA A 54 30.40 -1.58 -6.73
CA ALA A 54 30.19 -2.74 -7.60
C ALA A 54 28.87 -2.62 -8.35
N ALA A 55 28.86 -3.03 -9.63
CA ALA A 55 27.79 -2.78 -10.60
C ALA A 55 26.39 -3.35 -10.21
N ASP A 56 26.28 -4.14 -9.14
CA ASP A 56 25.04 -4.79 -8.69
C ASP A 56 24.38 -4.13 -7.46
N GLU A 57 24.97 -3.13 -6.83
CA GLU A 57 24.38 -2.45 -5.68
C GLU A 57 23.66 -1.16 -6.07
N GLN A 58 22.36 -1.25 -6.26
CA GLN A 58 21.48 -0.08 -6.41
C GLN A 58 21.40 0.68 -5.08
N VAL A 59 22.03 1.86 -5.02
CA VAL A 59 22.02 2.70 -3.83
C VAL A 59 20.68 3.41 -3.66
N ASN A 60 19.94 3.06 -2.62
CA ASN A 60 18.63 3.62 -2.28
C ASN A 60 18.73 4.99 -1.59
N TRP A 61 19.08 6.04 -2.34
CA TRP A 61 19.31 7.40 -1.80
C TRP A 61 18.16 7.94 -0.95
N PHE A 62 16.92 7.69 -1.34
CA PHE A 62 15.75 8.16 -0.58
C PHE A 62 15.68 7.51 0.79
N GLY A 63 15.89 6.20 0.88
CA GLY A 63 15.94 5.48 2.15
C GLY A 63 17.04 6.02 3.06
N TRP A 64 18.26 6.20 2.53
CA TRP A 64 19.39 6.78 3.26
C TRP A 64 19.13 8.22 3.71
N LEU A 65 18.50 9.04 2.85
CA LEU A 65 18.09 10.40 3.23
C LEU A 65 17.10 10.39 4.39
N CYS A 66 16.10 9.51 4.36
CA CYS A 66 15.13 9.35 5.45
C CYS A 66 15.82 8.94 6.76
N MET A 67 16.76 7.99 6.72
CA MET A 67 17.53 7.58 7.91
C MET A 67 18.38 8.72 8.45
N LEU A 68 19.03 9.49 7.58
CA LEU A 68 19.80 10.69 7.97
C LEU A 68 18.90 11.74 8.64
N LEU A 69 17.72 12.01 8.07
CA LEU A 69 16.76 12.96 8.66
C LEU A 69 16.25 12.49 10.02
N LEU A 70 15.97 11.20 10.19
CA LEU A 70 15.60 10.62 11.48
C LEU A 70 16.73 10.78 12.50
N LEU A 71 17.98 10.47 12.12
CA LEU A 71 19.14 10.62 12.96
C LEU A 71 19.34 12.09 13.38
N LEU A 72 19.34 13.01 12.42
CA LEU A 72 19.50 14.44 12.68
C LEU A 72 18.39 14.99 13.57
N SER A 73 17.14 14.55 13.37
CA SER A 73 16.00 14.96 14.20
C SER A 73 16.14 14.45 15.64
N GLY A 74 16.59 13.21 15.82
CA GLY A 74 16.88 12.63 17.13
C GLY A 74 18.03 13.37 17.85
N LEU A 75 19.14 13.62 17.16
CA LEU A 75 20.27 14.40 17.69
C LEU A 75 19.87 15.84 18.04
N TYR A 76 19.11 16.51 17.16
CA TYR A 76 18.59 17.85 17.43
C TYR A 76 17.73 17.87 18.71
N LEU A 77 16.87 16.87 18.90
CA LEU A 77 16.07 16.74 20.12
C LEU A 77 16.94 16.50 21.36
N LEU A 78 18.06 15.78 21.29
CA LEU A 78 18.99 15.58 22.39
C LEU A 78 19.75 16.85 22.75
N ILE A 79 20.32 17.54 21.74
CA ILE A 79 21.19 18.73 21.94
C ILE A 79 20.38 19.90 22.47
N ARG A 80 19.14 20.05 22.09
CA ARG A 80 18.27 21.15 22.53
C ARG A 80 17.98 21.06 24.04
N ARG A 81 18.85 21.60 24.85
CA ARG A 81 18.92 21.47 26.33
C ARG A 81 17.69 22.03 27.11
N LYS A 82 16.85 22.87 26.50
CA LYS A 82 15.67 23.48 27.13
C LYS A 82 14.42 23.23 26.29
N SER A 83 13.62 22.24 26.65
CA SER A 83 12.15 22.31 26.78
C SER A 83 11.64 20.98 27.31
N SER A 84 11.03 21.02 28.49
CA SER A 84 9.94 20.10 28.75
C SER A 84 9.01 20.17 27.53
N LEU A 85 8.62 19.05 26.95
CA LEU A 85 7.55 18.94 25.91
C LEU A 85 6.20 19.40 26.50
N ARG A 86 6.19 20.51 27.24
CA ARG A 86 4.95 21.14 27.66
C ARG A 86 4.42 21.90 26.45
N LEU A 87 3.31 21.39 25.94
CA LEU A 87 2.56 22.10 24.91
C LEU A 87 2.26 23.53 25.41
N PRO A 88 2.44 24.56 24.57
CA PRO A 88 1.97 25.90 24.93
C PRO A 88 0.52 25.85 25.42
N PRO A 89 0.11 26.68 26.39
CA PRO A 89 -1.21 26.60 27.02
C PRO A 89 -2.37 26.56 26.03
N LYS A 90 -2.24 27.27 24.91
CA LYS A 90 -3.23 27.28 23.82
C LYS A 90 -3.44 25.88 23.22
N TYR A 91 -2.35 25.14 22.95
CA TYR A 91 -2.45 23.80 22.36
C TYR A 91 -2.84 22.74 23.40
N ALA A 92 -2.45 22.91 24.65
CA ALA A 92 -2.89 22.04 25.74
C ALA A 92 -4.42 22.07 25.89
N LYS A 93 -5.03 23.26 25.88
CA LYS A 93 -6.49 23.43 25.89
C LYS A 93 -7.16 22.78 24.65
N GLN A 94 -6.57 22.89 23.46
CA GLN A 94 -7.11 22.26 22.25
C GLN A 94 -7.08 20.73 22.33
N VAL A 95 -5.99 20.16 22.83
CA VAL A 95 -5.88 18.69 23.06
C VAL A 95 -6.89 18.23 24.11
N GLU A 96 -7.07 18.98 25.18
CA GLU A 96 -8.06 18.66 26.21
C GLU A 96 -9.49 18.68 25.65
N ARG A 97 -9.84 19.69 24.88
CA ARG A 97 -11.14 19.78 24.16
C ARG A 97 -11.33 18.61 23.21
N PHE A 98 -10.30 18.25 22.41
CA PHE A 98 -10.35 17.09 21.53
C PHE A 98 -10.64 15.80 22.30
N ARG A 99 -10.02 15.60 23.47
CA ARG A 99 -10.26 14.43 24.33
C ARG A 99 -11.70 14.35 24.86
N GLN A 100 -12.37 15.48 25.05
CA GLN A 100 -13.77 15.54 25.46
C GLN A 100 -14.74 15.12 24.33
N ILE A 101 -14.34 15.25 23.06
CA ILE A 101 -15.13 14.82 21.90
C ILE A 101 -14.96 13.31 21.71
N LYS A 102 -15.82 12.51 22.36
CA LYS A 102 -15.71 11.04 22.41
C LYS A 102 -15.56 10.40 21.05
N ARG A 103 -16.32 10.82 20.02
CA ARG A 103 -16.25 10.27 18.66
C ARG A 103 -14.85 10.40 18.05
N GLY A 104 -14.23 11.58 18.14
CA GLY A 104 -12.89 11.82 17.60
C GLY A 104 -11.81 11.11 18.39
N TYR A 105 -11.93 11.08 19.72
CA TYR A 105 -10.97 10.41 20.59
C TYR A 105 -10.92 8.90 20.32
N TRP A 106 -12.07 8.22 20.27
CA TRP A 106 -12.11 6.78 19.98
C TRP A 106 -11.71 6.47 18.54
N SER A 107 -12.08 7.32 17.56
CA SER A 107 -11.64 7.17 16.19
C SER A 107 -10.11 7.33 16.05
N LEU A 108 -9.50 8.24 16.81
CA LEU A 108 -8.04 8.38 16.83
C LEU A 108 -7.35 7.15 17.43
N ILE A 109 -7.91 6.57 18.50
CA ILE A 109 -7.38 5.32 19.08
C ILE A 109 -7.51 4.18 18.08
N ALA A 110 -8.69 4.00 17.47
CA ALA A 110 -8.92 2.96 16.47
C ALA A 110 -7.99 3.12 15.27
N PHE A 111 -7.83 4.34 14.77
CA PHE A 111 -6.88 4.64 13.70
C PHE A 111 -5.42 4.36 14.11
N GLY A 112 -5.06 4.71 15.36
CA GLY A 112 -3.74 4.39 15.93
C GLY A 112 -3.46 2.89 15.99
N VAL A 113 -4.47 2.09 16.36
CA VAL A 113 -4.38 0.62 16.37
C VAL A 113 -4.20 0.09 14.93
N ILE A 114 -4.99 0.60 13.98
CA ILE A 114 -4.87 0.22 12.55
C ILE A 114 -3.47 0.57 12.01
N MET A 115 -2.94 1.75 12.36
CA MET A 115 -1.59 2.15 11.99
C MET A 115 -0.52 1.25 12.62
N LEU A 116 -0.70 0.85 13.87
CA LEU A 116 0.20 -0.10 14.56
C LEU A 116 0.17 -1.47 13.87
N LEU A 117 -1.03 -1.98 13.57
CA LEU A 117 -1.17 -3.24 12.85
C LEU A 117 -0.50 -3.15 11.47
N ALA A 118 -0.72 -2.09 10.70
CA ALA A 118 -0.08 -1.88 9.41
C ALA A 118 1.46 -1.80 9.53
N ALA A 119 1.96 -1.26 10.65
CA ALA A 119 3.38 -1.15 10.94
C ALA A 119 4.05 -2.48 11.30
N MET A 120 3.28 -3.49 11.71
CA MET A 120 3.81 -4.85 11.99
C MET A 120 4.19 -5.61 10.72
N ASP A 121 3.74 -5.16 9.55
CA ASP A 121 4.11 -5.65 8.22
C ASP A 121 4.13 -7.18 8.13
N GLN A 122 5.27 -7.77 7.83
CA GLN A 122 5.47 -9.22 7.64
C GLN A 122 5.20 -10.06 8.90
N CYS A 123 5.13 -9.44 10.08
CA CYS A 123 4.77 -10.16 11.30
C CYS A 123 3.31 -10.63 11.32
N LEU A 124 2.40 -9.89 10.63
CA LEU A 124 0.99 -10.21 10.59
C LEU A 124 0.59 -10.95 9.31
N VAL A 125 1.09 -10.50 8.16
CA VAL A 125 0.68 -11.00 6.84
C VAL A 125 1.91 -11.25 5.99
N GLY A 126 2.09 -12.47 5.51
CA GLY A 126 3.22 -12.80 4.64
C GLY A 126 3.37 -14.30 4.40
N LYS A 127 3.91 -14.66 3.24
CA LYS A 127 4.16 -16.06 2.87
C LYS A 127 5.40 -16.67 3.53
N ARG A 128 6.33 -15.83 4.06
CA ARG A 128 7.56 -16.28 4.71
C ARG A 128 7.33 -16.56 6.20
N ALA A 129 7.92 -17.64 6.72
CA ALA A 129 7.88 -17.92 8.14
C ALA A 129 8.64 -16.87 8.96
N LEU A 130 8.12 -16.55 10.14
CA LEU A 130 8.79 -15.67 11.10
C LEU A 130 10.04 -16.35 11.66
N PHE A 131 9.90 -17.61 12.07
CA PHE A 131 10.97 -18.43 12.62
C PHE A 131 10.86 -19.86 12.12
N VAL A 132 11.99 -20.46 11.79
CA VAL A 132 12.12 -21.88 11.45
C VAL A 132 13.28 -22.45 12.24
N ALA A 133 13.03 -23.50 13.02
CA ALA A 133 14.06 -24.27 13.70
C ALA A 133 14.35 -25.55 12.92
N TYR A 134 15.56 -25.70 12.39
CA TYR A 134 15.99 -26.86 11.62
C TYR A 134 17.43 -27.22 11.95
N ASP A 135 17.69 -28.47 12.24
CA ASP A 135 19.02 -29.04 12.56
C ASP A 135 19.81 -28.25 13.63
N GLY A 136 19.09 -27.75 14.66
CA GLY A 136 19.67 -26.95 15.75
C GLY A 136 19.94 -25.49 15.42
N GLU A 137 19.70 -25.05 14.19
CA GLU A 137 19.84 -23.66 13.77
C GLU A 137 18.48 -22.94 13.69
N TRP A 138 18.52 -21.62 13.90
CA TRP A 138 17.34 -20.75 13.81
C TRP A 138 17.41 -19.86 12.58
N TYR A 139 16.40 -19.95 11.75
CA TYR A 139 16.25 -19.12 10.55
C TYR A 139 15.09 -18.14 10.73
N CYS A 140 15.26 -16.92 10.23
CA CYS A 140 14.25 -15.85 10.27
C CYS A 140 13.90 -15.39 8.86
N PRO A 141 13.21 -16.19 8.03
CA PRO A 141 13.00 -15.90 6.60
C PRO A 141 12.23 -14.60 6.35
N ALA A 142 11.26 -14.25 7.21
CA ALA A 142 10.47 -13.04 7.07
C ALA A 142 11.31 -11.76 7.23
N PHE A 143 12.41 -11.83 7.98
CA PHE A 143 13.25 -10.67 8.31
C PHE A 143 14.52 -10.58 7.46
N THR A 144 14.69 -11.42 6.45
CA THR A 144 15.83 -11.39 5.53
C THR A 144 15.38 -11.21 4.08
N ARG A 145 16.19 -10.48 3.28
CA ARG A 145 15.99 -10.38 1.83
C ARG A 145 16.47 -11.61 1.10
N ALA A 146 17.42 -12.32 1.68
CA ALA A 146 17.96 -13.52 1.07
C ALA A 146 16.84 -14.55 0.87
N VAL A 147 16.79 -15.12 -0.31
CA VAL A 147 15.93 -16.25 -0.62
C VAL A 147 16.61 -17.49 -0.02
N ILE A 148 15.94 -18.13 0.92
CA ILE A 148 16.44 -19.38 1.51
C ILE A 148 15.90 -20.53 0.65
N PRO A 149 16.78 -21.26 -0.04
CA PRO A 149 16.37 -22.32 -0.93
C PRO A 149 15.85 -23.52 -0.14
N GLY A 150 14.95 -24.29 -0.76
CA GLY A 150 14.28 -25.41 -0.12
C GLY A 150 15.22 -26.55 0.33
N ASN A 151 16.40 -26.71 -0.33
CA ASN A 151 17.40 -27.70 0.06
C ASN A 151 17.95 -27.46 1.48
N THR A 152 17.95 -26.22 1.97
CA THR A 152 18.34 -25.89 3.35
C THR A 152 17.47 -26.61 4.37
N PHE A 153 16.21 -26.90 4.03
CA PHE A 153 15.22 -27.55 4.90
C PHE A 153 14.92 -29.01 4.50
N GLY A 154 15.80 -29.62 3.70
CA GLY A 154 15.65 -31.00 3.27
C GLY A 154 14.69 -31.24 2.11
N LEU A 155 14.21 -30.20 1.43
CA LEU A 155 13.42 -30.33 0.20
C LEU A 155 14.29 -30.85 -0.94
N THR A 156 13.76 -31.77 -1.74
CA THR A 156 14.47 -32.41 -2.84
C THR A 156 13.82 -32.10 -4.19
N GLY A 157 14.57 -32.29 -5.29
CA GLY A 157 14.06 -32.04 -6.63
C GLY A 157 14.09 -30.56 -7.00
N ALA A 158 13.10 -30.08 -7.72
CA ALA A 158 13.04 -28.68 -8.16
C ALA A 158 12.72 -27.69 -7.03
N GLU A 159 12.08 -28.17 -5.97
CA GLU A 159 11.82 -27.36 -4.76
C GLU A 159 13.11 -27.05 -3.98
N ALA A 160 14.17 -27.81 -4.23
CA ALA A 160 15.46 -27.63 -3.59
C ALA A 160 16.12 -26.29 -3.96
N GLN A 161 15.97 -25.82 -5.20
CA GLN A 161 16.57 -24.57 -5.68
C GLN A 161 15.64 -23.36 -5.59
N ALA A 162 14.33 -23.59 -5.46
CA ALA A 162 13.33 -22.53 -5.29
C ALA A 162 13.29 -22.05 -3.83
N GLU A 163 12.68 -20.88 -3.61
CA GLU A 163 12.35 -20.43 -2.25
C GLU A 163 11.49 -21.49 -1.54
N ALA A 164 11.85 -21.83 -0.31
CA ALA A 164 11.13 -22.84 0.47
C ALA A 164 9.66 -22.44 0.66
N ASP A 165 8.73 -23.39 0.48
CA ASP A 165 7.32 -23.17 0.83
C ASP A 165 7.13 -23.46 2.34
N TYR A 166 7.09 -22.38 3.12
CA TYR A 166 7.01 -22.46 4.58
C TYR A 166 5.67 -23.01 5.08
N ARG A 167 4.62 -23.01 4.28
CA ARG A 167 3.32 -23.62 4.63
C ARG A 167 3.44 -25.14 4.59
N VAL A 168 4.09 -25.67 3.54
CA VAL A 168 4.39 -27.11 3.44
C VAL A 168 5.32 -27.56 4.57
N LEU A 169 6.34 -26.73 4.88
CA LEU A 169 7.23 -27.01 6.01
C LEU A 169 6.49 -27.04 7.34
N LYS A 170 5.50 -26.13 7.55
CA LYS A 170 4.67 -26.12 8.75
C LYS A 170 3.78 -27.35 8.89
N GLU A 171 3.20 -27.83 7.79
CA GLU A 171 2.36 -29.04 7.80
C GLU A 171 3.15 -30.30 8.14
N ARG A 172 4.43 -30.33 7.78
CA ARG A 172 5.33 -31.47 8.03
C ARG A 172 6.24 -31.26 9.25
N ALA A 173 6.11 -30.16 9.96
CA ALA A 173 6.93 -29.84 11.12
C ALA A 173 6.82 -30.92 12.20
N GLY A 174 7.96 -31.30 12.81
CA GLY A 174 8.05 -32.33 13.83
C GLY A 174 8.19 -33.78 13.31
N GLN A 175 8.17 -34.00 11.98
CA GLN A 175 8.47 -35.31 11.40
C GLN A 175 10.00 -35.51 11.25
N PRO A 176 10.50 -36.74 11.28
CA PRO A 176 11.93 -36.99 11.07
C PRO A 176 12.42 -36.45 9.72
N GLY A 177 13.49 -35.66 9.73
CA GLY A 177 14.04 -35.01 8.52
C GLY A 177 13.37 -33.69 8.11
N TRP A 178 12.42 -33.19 8.91
CA TRP A 178 11.72 -31.90 8.69
C TRP A 178 11.99 -30.92 9.83
N PRO A 179 11.70 -29.62 9.65
CA PRO A 179 11.88 -28.61 10.68
C PRO A 179 11.15 -28.97 11.98
N GLN A 180 11.79 -28.70 13.11
CA GLN A 180 11.24 -28.96 14.44
C GLN A 180 10.09 -27.99 14.75
N LEU A 181 10.23 -26.74 14.32
CA LEU A 181 9.25 -25.69 14.54
C LEU A 181 9.23 -24.75 13.33
N VAL A 182 8.01 -24.42 12.87
CA VAL A 182 7.78 -23.39 11.84
C VAL A 182 6.69 -22.44 12.35
N LEU A 183 7.08 -21.20 12.65
CA LEU A 183 6.16 -20.16 13.09
C LEU A 183 5.82 -19.25 11.89
N MET A 184 4.58 -19.34 11.40
CA MET A 184 4.07 -18.50 10.32
C MET A 184 3.46 -17.21 10.87
N PRO A 185 3.36 -16.14 10.05
CA PRO A 185 2.50 -14.99 10.34
C PRO A 185 1.04 -15.40 10.59
N LEU A 186 0.27 -14.49 11.18
CA LEU A 186 -1.16 -14.73 11.47
C LEU A 186 -1.95 -15.07 10.20
N VAL A 187 -1.64 -14.37 9.10
CA VAL A 187 -2.19 -14.63 7.76
C VAL A 187 -1.03 -15.07 6.86
N PRO A 188 -0.87 -16.37 6.60
CA PRO A 188 0.31 -16.93 5.92
C PRO A 188 0.21 -16.82 4.39
N TYR A 189 -0.29 -15.67 3.88
CA TYR A 189 -0.49 -15.42 2.46
C TYR A 189 0.16 -14.10 2.04
N ASP A 190 0.66 -14.06 0.79
CA ASP A 190 1.10 -12.81 0.18
C ASP A 190 -0.13 -12.00 -0.29
N PRO A 191 -0.17 -10.68 -0.11
CA PRO A 191 -1.30 -9.86 -0.52
C PRO A 191 -1.64 -9.91 -2.02
N THR A 192 -0.69 -10.19 -2.89
CA THR A 192 -0.85 -10.01 -4.34
C THR A 192 -0.48 -11.22 -5.20
N MET A 193 0.53 -11.97 -4.78
CA MET A 193 1.17 -13.00 -5.60
C MET A 193 0.83 -14.44 -5.18
N ASP A 194 0.16 -14.59 -4.05
CA ASP A 194 -0.04 -15.89 -3.43
C ASP A 194 -1.45 -16.40 -3.67
N VAL A 195 -1.57 -17.44 -4.46
CA VAL A 195 -2.84 -18.12 -4.73
C VAL A 195 -2.83 -19.44 -3.97
N ALA A 196 -3.64 -19.52 -2.91
CA ALA A 196 -3.86 -20.77 -2.22
C ALA A 196 -5.09 -21.48 -2.80
N PRO A 197 -4.91 -22.64 -3.41
CA PRO A 197 -6.02 -23.41 -3.95
C PRO A 197 -6.76 -24.10 -2.82
N PHE A 198 -8.08 -24.20 -2.94
CA PHE A 198 -8.92 -25.04 -2.11
C PHE A 198 -10.10 -25.58 -2.92
N PRO A 199 -10.66 -26.71 -2.51
CA PRO A 199 -11.79 -27.31 -3.22
C PRO A 199 -13.03 -26.42 -3.10
N THR A 200 -13.69 -26.19 -4.22
CA THR A 200 -15.04 -25.67 -4.29
C THR A 200 -15.96 -26.74 -4.85
N GLU A 201 -17.26 -26.50 -4.77
CA GLU A 201 -18.23 -27.34 -5.47
C GLU A 201 -17.94 -27.37 -6.97
N SER A 202 -18.24 -28.50 -7.60
CA SER A 202 -18.05 -28.67 -9.03
C SER A 202 -19.00 -27.74 -9.79
N LEU A 203 -18.46 -26.91 -10.68
CA LEU A 203 -19.24 -26.09 -11.59
C LEU A 203 -19.72 -26.92 -12.78
N GLU A 204 -20.90 -26.60 -13.30
CA GLU A 204 -21.49 -27.32 -14.41
C GLU A 204 -21.12 -26.71 -15.76
N TRP A 205 -20.74 -27.57 -16.72
CA TRP A 205 -20.59 -27.21 -18.11
C TRP A 205 -21.90 -27.44 -18.86
N ARG A 206 -22.43 -26.40 -19.53
CA ARG A 206 -23.58 -26.49 -20.42
C ARG A 206 -23.25 -25.78 -21.72
N ASP A 207 -23.39 -26.48 -22.84
CA ASP A 207 -23.15 -25.94 -24.20
C ASP A 207 -21.81 -25.20 -24.37
N GLY A 208 -20.74 -25.69 -23.71
CA GLY A 208 -19.40 -25.09 -23.78
C GLY A 208 -19.20 -23.87 -22.88
N VAL A 209 -20.16 -23.52 -22.05
CA VAL A 209 -20.11 -22.45 -21.06
C VAL A 209 -20.12 -23.04 -19.65
N LEU A 210 -19.22 -22.56 -18.81
CA LEU A 210 -19.13 -22.93 -17.40
C LEU A 210 -20.02 -22.02 -16.57
N TYR A 211 -20.93 -22.60 -15.77
CA TYR A 211 -21.86 -21.87 -14.91
C TYR A 211 -21.42 -21.90 -13.45
N ASP A 212 -21.78 -20.85 -12.70
CA ASP A 212 -21.53 -20.76 -11.27
C ASP A 212 -22.44 -21.70 -10.47
N THR A 213 -22.25 -21.81 -9.18
CA THR A 213 -23.00 -22.68 -8.26
C THR A 213 -24.51 -22.42 -8.23
N ASP A 214 -24.97 -21.24 -8.68
CA ASP A 214 -26.39 -20.91 -8.87
C ASP A 214 -27.01 -21.56 -10.13
N GLY A 215 -26.17 -22.10 -11.02
CA GLY A 215 -26.57 -22.73 -12.26
C GLY A 215 -27.15 -21.80 -13.34
N GLU A 216 -27.27 -20.50 -13.07
CA GLU A 216 -27.85 -19.51 -13.97
C GLU A 216 -26.84 -18.49 -14.49
N THR A 217 -25.88 -18.07 -13.65
CA THR A 217 -24.87 -17.08 -14.04
C THR A 217 -23.63 -17.74 -14.63
N PRO A 218 -23.14 -17.29 -15.81
CA PRO A 218 -21.87 -17.77 -16.36
C PRO A 218 -20.70 -17.45 -15.43
N TYR A 219 -19.85 -18.43 -15.19
CA TYR A 219 -18.73 -18.32 -14.26
C TYR A 219 -17.73 -17.22 -14.67
N ASN A 220 -17.39 -16.35 -13.72
CA ASN A 220 -16.31 -15.36 -13.86
C ASN A 220 -15.30 -15.56 -12.73
N GLY A 221 -14.12 -16.01 -13.04
CA GLY A 221 -13.11 -16.26 -12.01
C GLY A 221 -11.91 -17.03 -12.53
N LEU A 222 -11.17 -17.59 -11.60
CA LEU A 222 -9.98 -18.37 -11.85
C LEU A 222 -10.23 -19.84 -11.55
N ALA A 223 -9.85 -20.73 -12.45
CA ALA A 223 -9.75 -22.16 -12.17
C ALA A 223 -8.28 -22.54 -12.02
N SER A 224 -7.97 -23.19 -10.91
CA SER A 224 -6.64 -23.72 -10.64
C SER A 224 -6.72 -25.24 -10.57
N ARG A 225 -5.88 -25.92 -11.34
CA ARG A 225 -5.73 -27.38 -11.28
C ARG A 225 -4.47 -27.69 -10.52
N MET A 226 -4.56 -28.61 -9.55
CA MET A 226 -3.45 -28.99 -8.69
C MET A 226 -3.15 -30.46 -8.80
N TYR A 227 -1.87 -30.80 -8.74
CA TYR A 227 -1.45 -32.19 -8.53
C TYR A 227 -1.88 -32.68 -7.14
N LYS A 228 -1.86 -34.01 -6.92
CA LYS A 228 -2.22 -34.62 -5.62
C LYS A 228 -1.34 -34.14 -4.46
N ASP A 229 -0.12 -33.72 -4.75
CA ASP A 229 0.85 -33.18 -3.81
C ASP A 229 0.64 -31.67 -3.50
N GLY A 230 -0.44 -31.08 -4.03
CA GLY A 230 -0.79 -29.67 -3.81
C GLY A 230 -0.04 -28.67 -4.68
N GLN A 231 0.78 -29.14 -5.62
CA GLN A 231 1.49 -28.25 -6.54
C GLN A 231 0.59 -27.81 -7.70
N MET A 232 0.84 -26.59 -8.21
CA MET A 232 0.12 -26.03 -9.34
C MET A 232 0.41 -26.86 -10.61
N HIS A 233 -0.65 -27.35 -11.26
CA HIS A 233 -0.57 -27.98 -12.57
C HIS A 233 -0.96 -26.99 -13.67
N LEU A 234 -2.11 -26.34 -13.51
CA LEU A 234 -2.67 -25.47 -14.53
C LEU A 234 -3.49 -24.35 -13.90
N ARG A 235 -3.39 -23.15 -14.48
CA ARG A 235 -4.13 -21.98 -14.03
C ARG A 235 -4.79 -21.34 -15.25
N GLN A 236 -6.11 -21.11 -15.18
CA GLN A 236 -6.87 -20.54 -16.28
C GLN A 236 -7.90 -19.54 -15.78
N ARG A 237 -8.03 -18.43 -16.47
CA ARG A 237 -9.06 -17.45 -16.22
C ARG A 237 -10.29 -17.70 -17.09
N TYR A 238 -11.48 -17.52 -16.51
CA TYR A 238 -12.76 -17.58 -17.18
C TYR A 238 -13.46 -16.24 -17.11
N ARG A 239 -14.13 -15.89 -18.19
CA ARG A 239 -14.98 -14.70 -18.28
C ARG A 239 -16.25 -15.07 -19.03
N LYS A 240 -17.42 -14.79 -18.42
CA LYS A 240 -18.72 -15.22 -18.96
C LYS A 240 -18.78 -16.72 -19.27
N GLY A 241 -18.16 -17.53 -18.39
CA GLY A 241 -18.17 -18.98 -18.52
C GLY A 241 -17.22 -19.57 -19.57
N VAL A 242 -16.52 -18.75 -20.34
CA VAL A 242 -15.55 -19.21 -21.34
C VAL A 242 -14.11 -18.83 -20.95
N PRO A 243 -13.12 -19.61 -21.37
CA PRO A 243 -11.72 -19.25 -21.16
C PRO A 243 -11.40 -17.87 -21.75
N ASP A 244 -10.81 -16.98 -20.95
CA ASP A 244 -10.42 -15.64 -21.39
C ASP A 244 -9.16 -15.17 -20.64
N GLY A 245 -8.12 -14.77 -21.37
CA GLY A 245 -6.82 -14.40 -20.84
C GLY A 245 -5.79 -15.53 -20.84
N HIS A 246 -4.74 -15.37 -20.04
CA HIS A 246 -3.62 -16.32 -20.01
C HIS A 246 -3.96 -17.61 -19.28
N MET A 247 -3.64 -18.73 -19.91
CA MET A 247 -3.58 -20.05 -19.31
C MET A 247 -2.10 -20.42 -19.13
N GLN A 248 -1.73 -20.85 -17.94
CA GLN A 248 -0.36 -21.24 -17.61
C GLN A 248 -0.34 -22.65 -17.02
N GLY A 249 0.71 -23.40 -17.30
CA GLY A 249 0.85 -24.76 -16.83
C GLY A 249 2.27 -25.12 -16.40
N TRP A 250 2.37 -25.88 -15.31
CA TRP A 250 3.63 -26.24 -14.66
C TRP A 250 3.74 -27.75 -14.46
N LEU A 251 4.96 -28.26 -14.59
CA LEU A 251 5.29 -29.60 -14.14
C LEU A 251 5.35 -29.65 -12.61
N ARG A 252 5.37 -30.86 -12.03
CA ARG A 252 5.57 -31.07 -10.58
C ARG A 252 6.84 -30.43 -10.02
N ASN A 253 7.83 -30.19 -10.89
CA ASN A 253 9.06 -29.48 -10.53
C ASN A 253 8.93 -27.94 -10.59
N ARG A 254 7.70 -27.41 -10.66
CA ARG A 254 7.37 -25.96 -10.78
C ARG A 254 7.92 -25.28 -12.02
N GLN A 255 8.46 -26.02 -12.98
CA GLN A 255 8.86 -25.45 -14.25
C GLN A 255 7.64 -25.15 -15.11
N GLU A 256 7.48 -23.90 -15.53
CA GLU A 256 6.44 -23.52 -16.49
C GLU A 256 6.74 -24.13 -17.86
N VAL A 257 5.81 -24.92 -18.37
CA VAL A 257 5.95 -25.64 -19.64
C VAL A 257 4.85 -25.33 -20.63
N TYR A 258 3.73 -24.77 -20.14
CA TYR A 258 2.57 -24.46 -20.94
C TYR A 258 2.16 -23.00 -20.75
N SER A 259 1.96 -22.29 -21.83
CA SER A 259 1.41 -20.94 -21.86
C SER A 259 0.50 -20.79 -23.06
N ALA A 260 -0.76 -20.40 -22.84
CA ALA A 260 -1.72 -20.13 -23.89
C ALA A 260 -2.47 -18.84 -23.62
N LEU A 261 -2.90 -18.17 -24.69
CA LEU A 261 -3.75 -16.99 -24.63
C LEU A 261 -5.09 -17.33 -25.25
N TYR A 262 -6.15 -17.09 -24.49
CA TYR A 262 -7.54 -17.26 -24.93
C TYR A 262 -8.21 -15.89 -24.99
N GLU A 263 -9.03 -15.68 -26.02
CA GLU A 263 -9.90 -14.50 -26.16
C GLU A 263 -11.32 -14.99 -26.45
N ASN A 264 -12.26 -14.69 -25.53
CA ASN A 264 -13.67 -15.09 -25.65
C ASN A 264 -13.85 -16.58 -25.99
N GLY A 265 -13.11 -17.46 -25.34
CA GLY A 265 -13.18 -18.91 -25.54
C GLY A 265 -12.33 -19.46 -26.69
N ASN A 266 -11.78 -18.62 -27.55
CA ASN A 266 -10.97 -19.04 -28.69
C ASN A 266 -9.47 -19.00 -28.32
N LEU A 267 -8.75 -20.07 -28.69
CA LEU A 267 -7.31 -20.14 -28.52
C LEU A 267 -6.61 -19.24 -29.56
N VAL A 268 -5.94 -18.19 -29.11
CA VAL A 268 -5.22 -17.23 -29.97
C VAL A 268 -3.78 -17.66 -30.16
N ARG A 269 -3.14 -18.11 -29.09
CA ARG A 269 -1.72 -18.50 -29.09
C ARG A 269 -1.48 -19.62 -28.09
N GLU A 270 -0.68 -20.59 -28.48
CA GLU A 270 -0.26 -21.69 -27.62
C GLU A 270 1.25 -21.88 -27.71
N HIS A 271 1.88 -22.14 -26.58
CA HIS A 271 3.30 -22.46 -26.49
C HIS A 271 3.52 -23.54 -25.44
N TYR A 272 4.13 -24.64 -25.84
CA TYR A 272 4.42 -25.78 -24.97
C TYR A 272 5.87 -26.24 -25.10
N ARG A 273 6.54 -26.44 -23.96
CA ARG A 273 7.93 -26.90 -23.86
C ARG A 273 8.10 -28.10 -22.94
N GLY A 274 7.06 -28.88 -22.73
CA GLY A 274 7.11 -30.02 -21.83
C GLY A 274 7.71 -31.28 -22.46
N PRO A 275 8.03 -32.30 -21.63
CA PRO A 275 8.63 -33.57 -22.07
C PRO A 275 7.66 -34.52 -22.77
N LYS A 276 6.33 -34.30 -22.65
CA LYS A 276 5.26 -35.10 -23.26
C LYS A 276 4.50 -34.23 -24.26
N LYS A 277 3.52 -34.82 -24.99
CA LYS A 277 2.63 -34.03 -25.84
C LYS A 277 1.77 -33.08 -25.01
N ALA A 278 1.42 -31.92 -25.55
CA ALA A 278 0.58 -30.93 -24.88
C ALA A 278 -0.78 -31.52 -24.49
N GLU A 279 -1.36 -32.36 -25.35
CA GLU A 279 -2.62 -33.05 -25.12
C GLU A 279 -2.58 -33.95 -23.87
N ASP A 280 -1.50 -34.70 -23.69
CA ASP A 280 -1.29 -35.57 -22.52
C ASP A 280 -1.13 -34.77 -21.23
N PHE A 281 -0.43 -33.63 -21.31
CA PHE A 281 -0.27 -32.71 -20.19
C PHE A 281 -1.62 -32.11 -19.76
N LEU A 282 -2.43 -31.67 -20.71
CA LEU A 282 -3.75 -31.10 -20.43
C LEU A 282 -4.79 -32.15 -20.01
N ALA A 283 -4.62 -33.40 -20.43
CA ALA A 283 -5.57 -34.50 -20.17
C ALA A 283 -5.46 -35.10 -18.75
N LEU A 284 -4.46 -34.74 -17.95
CA LEU A 284 -4.26 -35.28 -16.59
C LEU A 284 -5.48 -35.13 -15.66
N THR A 285 -6.40 -34.25 -16.00
CA THR A 285 -7.67 -34.04 -15.27
C THR A 285 -8.82 -34.90 -15.75
N LYS A 286 -8.79 -35.39 -17.00
CA LYS A 286 -9.90 -36.17 -17.58
C LYS A 286 -10.02 -37.58 -16.98
N GLN A 287 -8.94 -38.12 -16.40
CA GLN A 287 -8.93 -39.45 -15.81
C GLN A 287 -9.15 -39.45 -14.29
N GLY A 288 -9.50 -38.31 -13.66
CA GLY A 288 -9.95 -38.22 -12.25
C GLY A 288 -8.91 -38.54 -11.18
N SER A 289 -7.66 -38.86 -11.53
CA SER A 289 -6.74 -39.46 -10.59
C SER A 289 -5.53 -38.61 -10.16
N GLU A 290 -5.03 -37.72 -11.00
CA GLU A 290 -3.79 -37.02 -10.70
C GLU A 290 -3.92 -35.56 -10.32
N CYS A 291 -4.97 -34.87 -10.79
CA CYS A 291 -5.20 -33.46 -10.52
C CYS A 291 -6.62 -33.17 -10.03
N LYS A 292 -6.73 -32.24 -9.10
CA LYS A 292 -8.03 -31.68 -8.65
C LYS A 292 -8.21 -30.27 -9.21
N VAL A 293 -9.43 -29.90 -9.50
CA VAL A 293 -9.79 -28.55 -9.96
C VAL A 293 -10.38 -27.76 -8.80
N TYR A 294 -9.96 -26.53 -8.68
CA TYR A 294 -10.41 -25.58 -7.67
C TYR A 294 -10.85 -24.30 -8.35
N TYR A 295 -11.98 -23.75 -7.93
CA TYR A 295 -12.53 -22.53 -8.48
C TYR A 295 -12.49 -21.40 -7.45
N HIS A 296 -12.33 -20.17 -7.93
CA HIS A 296 -12.30 -18.96 -7.10
C HIS A 296 -13.33 -17.94 -7.63
N PRO A 297 -13.95 -17.11 -6.81
CA PRO A 297 -13.69 -16.84 -5.40
C PRO A 297 -14.29 -17.89 -4.46
N ALA A 298 -13.62 -18.12 -3.36
CA ALA A 298 -14.05 -19.03 -2.33
C ALA A 298 -14.69 -18.31 -1.16
N PRO A 299 -15.70 -18.90 -0.52
CA PRO A 299 -16.41 -18.30 0.58
C PRO A 299 -15.54 -18.16 1.84
N PRO A 300 -15.94 -17.25 2.77
CA PRO A 300 -15.28 -17.11 4.06
C PRO A 300 -15.22 -18.43 4.83
N PHE A 301 -14.17 -18.57 5.65
CA PHE A 301 -13.88 -19.75 6.49
C PHE A 301 -13.64 -21.05 5.71
N THR A 302 -13.33 -20.97 4.42
CA THR A 302 -12.94 -22.13 3.62
C THR A 302 -11.42 -22.30 3.68
N GLY A 303 -10.96 -23.49 4.08
CA GLY A 303 -9.55 -23.72 4.35
C GLY A 303 -9.03 -22.76 5.44
N ASN A 304 -7.89 -22.11 5.18
CA ASN A 304 -7.30 -21.13 6.11
C ASN A 304 -7.66 -19.67 5.74
N HIS A 305 -8.64 -19.45 4.84
CA HIS A 305 -9.07 -18.13 4.37
C HIS A 305 -10.22 -17.59 5.21
N LEU A 306 -9.94 -16.69 6.13
CA LEU A 306 -10.90 -16.13 7.08
C LEU A 306 -12.02 -15.34 6.39
N LEU A 307 -11.69 -14.54 5.39
CA LEU A 307 -12.63 -13.75 4.58
C LEU A 307 -12.86 -14.35 3.18
N GLY A 308 -12.34 -15.57 2.93
CA GLY A 308 -12.38 -16.17 1.61
C GLY A 308 -11.30 -15.61 0.67
N THR A 309 -11.49 -15.84 -0.64
CA THR A 309 -10.58 -15.38 -1.69
C THR A 309 -11.29 -14.48 -2.69
N ASN A 310 -10.49 -13.73 -3.44
CA ASN A 310 -10.95 -12.98 -4.62
C ASN A 310 -11.01 -13.87 -5.87
N SER A 311 -11.44 -13.32 -7.01
CA SER A 311 -11.53 -14.06 -8.28
C SER A 311 -10.19 -14.55 -8.83
N GLN A 312 -9.07 -14.03 -8.33
CA GLN A 312 -7.73 -14.48 -8.68
C GLN A 312 -7.19 -15.56 -7.72
N GLY A 313 -7.95 -15.89 -6.67
CA GLY A 313 -7.55 -16.84 -5.64
C GLY A 313 -6.67 -16.26 -4.54
N ALA A 314 -6.45 -14.95 -4.51
CA ALA A 314 -5.72 -14.30 -3.43
C ALA A 314 -6.59 -14.17 -2.16
N ASP A 315 -5.98 -14.37 -1.00
CA ASP A 315 -6.66 -14.22 0.30
C ASP A 315 -7.12 -12.77 0.51
N ILE A 316 -8.42 -12.59 0.81
CA ILE A 316 -9.02 -11.27 0.95
C ILE A 316 -8.45 -10.52 2.15
N LEU A 317 -8.20 -11.18 3.27
CA LEU A 317 -7.66 -10.52 4.47
C LEU A 317 -6.23 -10.01 4.24
N ALA A 318 -5.39 -10.84 3.59
CA ALA A 318 -4.06 -10.42 3.17
C ALA A 318 -4.12 -9.26 2.17
N TYR A 319 -5.04 -9.33 1.22
CA TYR A 319 -5.23 -8.29 0.21
C TYR A 319 -5.70 -6.94 0.81
N LEU A 320 -6.64 -6.99 1.77
CA LEU A 320 -7.09 -5.80 2.50
C LEU A 320 -5.95 -5.18 3.32
N TYR A 321 -5.15 -6.01 3.95
CA TYR A 321 -3.98 -5.56 4.70
C TYR A 321 -2.93 -4.90 3.80
N GLY A 322 -2.59 -5.53 2.67
CA GLY A 322 -1.69 -4.94 1.68
C GLY A 322 -2.21 -3.60 1.15
N GLY A 323 -3.53 -3.51 0.84
CA GLY A 323 -4.17 -2.26 0.42
C GLY A 323 -4.14 -1.18 1.50
N LEU A 324 -4.26 -1.54 2.78
CA LEU A 324 -4.07 -0.61 3.90
C LEU A 324 -2.66 -0.02 3.90
N GLN A 325 -1.64 -0.86 3.74
CA GLN A 325 -0.24 -0.41 3.69
C GLN A 325 0.03 0.51 2.50
N VAL A 326 -0.53 0.19 1.32
CA VAL A 326 -0.43 1.04 0.11
C VAL A 326 -1.07 2.40 0.37
N ASN A 327 -2.26 2.46 0.96
CA ASN A 327 -2.94 3.71 1.29
C ASN A 327 -2.16 4.57 2.30
N ILE A 328 -1.54 3.95 3.30
CA ILE A 328 -0.69 4.65 4.28
C ILE A 328 0.56 5.21 3.61
N LYS A 329 1.28 4.39 2.82
CA LYS A 329 2.45 4.84 2.05
C LYS A 329 2.09 5.99 1.11
N ALA A 330 0.96 5.88 0.42
CA ALA A 330 0.45 6.92 -0.45
C ALA A 330 0.20 8.23 0.30
N ALA A 331 -0.48 8.19 1.44
CA ALA A 331 -0.73 9.38 2.24
C ALA A 331 0.56 10.02 2.74
N LEU A 332 1.54 9.22 3.21
CA LEU A 332 2.83 9.69 3.70
C LEU A 332 3.69 10.37 2.62
N ILE A 333 3.57 9.94 1.37
CA ILE A 333 4.30 10.52 0.23
C ILE A 333 3.55 11.74 -0.32
N TYR A 334 2.25 11.60 -0.54
CA TYR A 334 1.43 12.61 -1.20
C TYR A 334 1.23 13.89 -0.38
N LEU A 335 0.90 13.73 0.93
CA LEU A 335 0.57 14.89 1.74
C LEU A 335 1.73 15.91 1.87
N PRO A 336 2.96 15.51 2.20
CA PRO A 336 4.06 16.47 2.27
C PRO A 336 4.25 17.26 0.99
N VAL A 337 4.09 16.61 -0.18
CA VAL A 337 4.26 17.25 -1.49
C VAL A 337 3.19 18.32 -1.72
N ILE A 338 1.89 17.96 -1.58
CA ILE A 338 0.81 18.92 -1.83
C ILE A 338 0.78 20.06 -0.81
N TYR A 339 1.15 19.77 0.45
CA TYR A 339 1.22 20.80 1.50
C TYR A 339 2.42 21.71 1.27
N PHE A 340 3.57 21.20 0.89
CA PHE A 340 4.74 22.02 0.56
C PHE A 340 4.43 22.99 -0.60
N ILE A 341 3.89 22.47 -1.70
CA ILE A 341 3.53 23.28 -2.87
C ILE A 341 2.39 24.26 -2.50
N GLY A 342 1.30 23.75 -1.92
CA GLY A 342 0.12 24.55 -1.61
C GLY A 342 0.38 25.66 -0.59
N LEU A 343 1.17 25.38 0.47
CA LEU A 343 1.59 26.38 1.45
C LEU A 343 2.50 27.43 0.81
N THR A 344 3.51 27.00 0.08
CA THR A 344 4.48 27.94 -0.53
C THR A 344 3.79 28.86 -1.54
N VAL A 345 3.09 28.27 -2.52
CA VAL A 345 2.42 29.05 -3.57
C VAL A 345 1.30 29.92 -2.97
N GLY A 346 0.47 29.35 -2.07
CA GLY A 346 -0.63 30.09 -1.44
C GLY A 346 -0.16 31.25 -0.57
N MET A 347 0.92 31.07 0.21
CA MET A 347 1.52 32.17 0.99
C MET A 347 2.09 33.26 0.08
N LEU A 348 2.78 32.90 -0.99
CA LEU A 348 3.33 33.89 -1.94
C LEU A 348 2.22 34.68 -2.63
N MET A 349 1.17 34.00 -3.12
CA MET A 349 -0.01 34.66 -3.73
C MET A 349 -0.69 35.61 -2.75
N GLY A 350 -0.95 35.16 -1.52
CA GLY A 350 -1.62 35.96 -0.50
C GLY A 350 -0.78 37.17 -0.04
N TYR A 351 0.53 36.99 0.08
CA TYR A 351 1.44 38.03 0.56
C TYR A 351 1.74 39.10 -0.49
N PHE A 352 2.17 38.72 -1.69
CA PHE A 352 2.50 39.66 -2.74
C PHE A 352 1.23 40.29 -3.37
N GLY A 353 0.22 39.48 -3.67
CA GLY A 353 -0.99 39.95 -4.33
C GLY A 353 -0.73 40.46 -5.77
N GLY A 354 -1.59 41.34 -6.26
CA GLY A 354 -1.43 42.05 -7.53
C GLY A 354 -1.23 41.14 -8.73
N LYS A 355 -0.28 41.47 -9.60
CA LYS A 355 -0.01 40.73 -10.86
C LYS A 355 0.40 39.28 -10.61
N PHE A 356 1.23 39.03 -9.59
CA PHE A 356 1.68 37.67 -9.26
C PHE A 356 0.50 36.75 -8.88
N ASP A 357 -0.38 37.25 -8.03
CA ASP A 357 -1.59 36.54 -7.62
C ASP A 357 -2.50 36.25 -8.81
N LEU A 358 -2.77 37.25 -9.66
CA LEU A 358 -3.62 37.11 -10.84
C LEU A 358 -3.06 36.09 -11.85
N VAL A 359 -1.77 36.15 -12.15
CA VAL A 359 -1.13 35.20 -13.09
C VAL A 359 -1.16 33.76 -12.54
N THR A 360 -0.77 33.60 -11.29
CA THR A 360 -0.78 32.27 -10.67
C THR A 360 -2.19 31.69 -10.58
N GLN A 361 -3.19 32.54 -10.29
CA GLN A 361 -4.59 32.13 -10.29
C GLN A 361 -5.04 31.67 -11.68
N ARG A 362 -4.66 32.35 -12.76
CA ARG A 362 -4.96 31.94 -14.14
C ARG A 362 -4.32 30.61 -14.50
N ILE A 363 -3.08 30.35 -14.06
CA ILE A 363 -2.41 29.07 -14.27
C ILE A 363 -3.19 27.95 -13.56
N ILE A 364 -3.58 28.17 -12.29
CA ILE A 364 -4.37 27.20 -11.53
C ILE A 364 -5.73 26.96 -12.22
N GLU A 365 -6.42 27.99 -12.66
CA GLU A 365 -7.69 27.88 -13.37
C GLU A 365 -7.55 27.04 -14.66
N ILE A 366 -6.52 27.28 -15.47
CA ILE A 366 -6.25 26.50 -16.70
C ILE A 366 -6.03 25.02 -16.35
N ILE A 367 -5.20 24.72 -15.37
CA ILE A 367 -4.92 23.33 -14.97
C ILE A 367 -6.18 22.67 -14.40
N SER A 368 -6.99 23.39 -13.61
CA SER A 368 -8.21 22.87 -13.00
C SER A 368 -9.33 22.56 -14.01
N GLN A 369 -9.29 23.14 -15.22
CA GLN A 369 -10.23 22.81 -16.29
C GLN A 369 -9.91 21.47 -16.98
N LEU A 370 -8.70 20.95 -16.81
CA LEU A 370 -8.35 19.64 -17.37
C LEU A 370 -9.09 18.53 -16.59
N PRO A 371 -9.88 17.70 -17.26
CA PRO A 371 -10.58 16.62 -16.58
C PRO A 371 -9.54 15.58 -16.10
N PHE A 372 -9.33 15.53 -14.79
CA PHE A 372 -8.31 14.71 -14.13
C PHE A 372 -8.27 13.27 -14.63
N LEU A 373 -9.43 12.61 -14.73
CA LEU A 373 -9.50 11.21 -15.16
C LEU A 373 -8.96 11.01 -16.59
N PHE A 374 -9.28 11.93 -17.52
CA PHE A 374 -8.75 11.84 -18.89
C PHE A 374 -7.23 11.99 -18.93
N VAL A 375 -6.67 12.89 -18.11
CA VAL A 375 -5.21 13.05 -18.02
C VAL A 375 -4.58 11.77 -17.51
N VAL A 376 -5.14 11.15 -16.47
CA VAL A 376 -4.63 9.88 -15.93
C VAL A 376 -4.73 8.76 -16.98
N MET A 377 -5.86 8.64 -17.68
CA MET A 377 -6.05 7.65 -18.75
C MET A 377 -5.00 7.79 -19.84
N ILE A 378 -4.82 9.00 -20.36
CA ILE A 378 -3.84 9.28 -21.43
C ILE A 378 -2.42 8.94 -20.95
N VAL A 379 -2.03 9.42 -19.75
CA VAL A 379 -0.69 9.15 -19.23
C VAL A 379 -0.49 7.66 -18.95
N SER A 380 -1.51 6.96 -18.45
CA SER A 380 -1.44 5.52 -18.22
C SER A 380 -1.22 4.73 -19.52
N ASP A 381 -1.75 5.18 -20.65
CA ASP A 381 -1.54 4.52 -21.94
C ASP A 381 -0.14 4.77 -22.52
N PHE A 382 0.38 5.98 -22.36
CA PHE A 382 1.70 6.34 -22.89
C PHE A 382 2.88 5.81 -22.06
N VAL A 383 2.67 5.59 -20.76
CA VAL A 383 3.75 5.15 -19.87
C VAL A 383 3.92 3.62 -19.96
N PRO A 384 5.13 3.10 -20.23
CA PRO A 384 5.40 1.66 -20.22
C PRO A 384 5.03 1.02 -18.88
N LEU A 385 4.54 -0.23 -18.92
CA LEU A 385 4.11 -0.98 -17.72
C LEU A 385 5.19 -1.04 -16.63
N GLN A 386 6.46 -1.10 -17.00
CA GLN A 386 7.61 -1.12 -16.09
C GLN A 386 7.77 0.16 -15.26
N MET A 387 7.27 1.29 -15.76
CA MET A 387 7.33 2.59 -15.07
C MET A 387 6.02 2.93 -14.34
N ARG A 388 4.97 2.10 -14.50
CA ARG A 388 3.72 2.27 -13.77
C ARG A 388 3.91 1.80 -12.33
N GLY A 389 3.67 2.66 -11.38
CA GLY A 389 3.82 2.35 -9.96
C GLY A 389 3.18 3.43 -9.10
N LEU A 390 3.28 3.24 -7.79
CA LEU A 390 2.69 4.15 -6.81
C LEU A 390 3.15 5.59 -7.00
N PHE A 391 4.43 5.80 -7.33
CA PHE A 391 4.99 7.15 -7.53
C PHE A 391 4.36 7.89 -8.72
N LEU A 392 4.17 7.23 -9.86
CA LEU A 392 3.54 7.83 -11.04
C LEU A 392 2.13 8.32 -10.70
N ILE A 393 1.32 7.46 -10.09
CA ILE A 393 -0.06 7.78 -9.73
C ILE A 393 -0.09 8.92 -8.71
N LEU A 394 0.77 8.89 -7.68
CA LEU A 394 0.85 9.97 -6.69
C LEU A 394 1.33 11.30 -7.29
N SER A 395 2.24 11.26 -8.28
CA SER A 395 2.69 12.46 -8.99
C SER A 395 1.56 13.09 -9.79
N LEU A 396 0.74 12.28 -10.48
CA LEU A 396 -0.45 12.75 -11.18
C LEU A 396 -1.49 13.31 -10.23
N LEU A 397 -1.76 12.63 -9.11
CA LEU A 397 -2.64 13.14 -8.06
C LEU A 397 -2.11 14.46 -7.47
N ALA A 398 -0.80 14.57 -7.22
CA ALA A 398 -0.19 15.76 -6.67
C ALA A 398 -0.24 16.94 -7.63
N MET A 399 -0.15 16.70 -8.95
CA MET A 399 -0.26 17.75 -9.98
C MET A 399 -1.58 18.51 -9.88
N PHE A 400 -2.66 17.86 -9.43
CA PHE A 400 -3.98 18.49 -9.25
C PHE A 400 -4.29 18.82 -7.78
N GLY A 401 -3.79 18.03 -6.83
CA GLY A 401 -4.19 18.11 -5.43
C GLY A 401 -3.73 19.36 -4.66
N TRP A 402 -2.62 19.99 -5.08
CA TRP A 402 -2.08 21.18 -4.41
C TRP A 402 -2.94 22.44 -4.58
N MET A 403 -3.76 22.51 -5.63
CA MET A 403 -4.53 23.71 -6.00
C MET A 403 -5.54 24.09 -4.93
N HIS A 404 -6.30 23.15 -4.40
CA HIS A 404 -7.30 23.40 -3.35
C HIS A 404 -6.64 23.98 -2.09
N MET A 405 -5.51 23.39 -1.67
CA MET A 405 -4.74 23.88 -0.53
C MET A 405 -4.21 25.29 -0.76
N THR A 406 -3.76 25.59 -1.97
CA THR A 406 -3.26 26.92 -2.37
C THR A 406 -4.33 28.00 -2.18
N TYR A 407 -5.56 27.77 -2.61
CA TYR A 407 -6.66 28.74 -2.44
C TYR A 407 -6.97 29.03 -0.97
N LEU A 408 -7.01 27.99 -0.14
CA LEU A 408 -7.27 28.16 1.30
C LEU A 408 -6.15 28.93 1.99
N VAL A 409 -4.90 28.59 1.69
CA VAL A 409 -3.72 29.25 2.26
C VAL A 409 -3.60 30.69 1.75
N ARG A 410 -3.86 30.96 0.47
CA ARG A 410 -3.90 32.29 -0.11
C ARG A 410 -4.86 33.21 0.66
N THR A 411 -6.10 32.76 0.83
CA THR A 411 -7.15 33.54 1.52
C THR A 411 -6.75 33.80 2.98
N ALA A 412 -6.24 32.79 3.67
CA ALA A 412 -5.78 32.91 5.05
C ALA A 412 -4.57 33.85 5.16
N THR A 413 -3.62 33.76 4.23
CA THR A 413 -2.44 34.66 4.18
C THR A 413 -2.83 36.12 3.93
N MET A 414 -3.78 36.37 3.04
CA MET A 414 -4.32 37.74 2.81
C MET A 414 -4.87 38.33 4.09
N LYS A 415 -5.60 37.52 4.88
CA LYS A 415 -6.15 37.95 6.18
C LYS A 415 -5.05 38.21 7.20
N GLU A 416 -4.06 37.33 7.29
CA GLU A 416 -2.96 37.48 8.27
C GLU A 416 -1.99 38.61 7.90
N LYS A 417 -1.81 38.91 6.61
CA LYS A 417 -0.98 40.03 6.11
C LYS A 417 -1.42 41.39 6.64
N THR A 418 -2.72 41.59 6.91
CA THR A 418 -3.30 42.87 7.39
C THR A 418 -3.23 43.03 8.92
N ARG A 419 -2.68 42.07 9.65
CA ARG A 419 -2.58 42.12 11.11
C ARG A 419 -1.44 43.04 11.58
N ASP A 420 -1.64 43.67 12.73
CA ASP A 420 -0.71 44.64 13.33
C ASP A 420 0.68 44.07 13.57
N TYR A 421 0.79 42.80 13.95
CA TYR A 421 2.10 42.17 14.18
C TYR A 421 2.94 42.02 12.89
N VAL A 422 2.25 41.89 11.72
CA VAL A 422 2.94 41.88 10.40
C VAL A 422 3.38 43.30 10.03
N ALA A 423 2.53 44.28 10.30
CA ALA A 423 2.86 45.68 10.07
C ALA A 423 4.07 46.10 10.93
N ALA A 424 4.06 45.78 12.22
CA ALA A 424 5.18 46.01 13.13
C ALA A 424 6.49 45.36 12.65
N ALA A 425 6.44 44.07 12.23
CA ALA A 425 7.60 43.37 11.70
C ALA A 425 8.17 44.08 10.44
N LYS A 426 7.33 44.59 9.56
CA LYS A 426 7.77 45.36 8.38
C LYS A 426 8.46 46.68 8.77
N VAL A 427 7.90 47.42 9.74
CA VAL A 427 8.51 48.66 10.24
C VAL A 427 9.87 48.41 10.87
N MET A 428 10.03 47.27 11.54
CA MET A 428 11.33 46.82 12.10
C MET A 428 12.32 46.30 11.05
N GLY A 429 11.98 46.34 9.75
CA GLY A 429 12.88 45.92 8.66
C GLY A 429 12.93 44.43 8.41
N ALA A 430 11.96 43.63 8.90
CA ALA A 430 11.94 42.19 8.65
C ALA A 430 11.74 41.90 7.15
N GLY A 431 12.61 41.05 6.59
CA GLY A 431 12.50 40.59 5.21
C GLY A 431 11.29 39.67 4.98
N THR A 432 10.86 39.55 3.72
CA THR A 432 9.66 38.80 3.30
C THR A 432 9.67 37.36 3.79
N THR A 433 10.78 36.63 3.61
CA THR A 433 10.91 35.23 4.04
C THR A 433 10.76 35.10 5.56
N HIS A 434 11.32 36.05 6.33
CA HIS A 434 11.18 36.07 7.78
C HIS A 434 9.70 36.27 8.19
N ILE A 435 9.00 37.20 7.53
CA ILE A 435 7.59 37.47 7.80
C ILE A 435 6.73 36.23 7.47
N LEU A 436 6.95 35.60 6.31
CA LEU A 436 6.19 34.42 5.88
C LEU A 436 6.40 33.25 6.83
N LEU A 437 7.66 32.88 7.11
CA LEU A 437 7.97 31.67 7.85
C LEU A 437 7.83 31.84 9.37
N ARG A 438 8.11 33.03 9.93
CA ARG A 438 8.14 33.24 11.39
C ARG A 438 6.88 33.92 11.93
N HIS A 439 6.13 34.64 11.10
CA HIS A 439 4.94 35.36 11.54
C HIS A 439 3.64 34.79 10.94
N ILE A 440 3.58 34.55 9.62
CA ILE A 440 2.37 34.10 8.95
C ILE A 440 2.18 32.58 9.08
N LEU A 441 3.14 31.78 8.67
CA LEU A 441 3.05 30.30 8.68
C LEU A 441 2.68 29.72 10.06
N PRO A 442 3.21 30.21 11.20
CA PRO A 442 2.79 29.72 12.51
C PRO A 442 1.32 29.97 12.82
N ASN A 443 0.72 31.02 12.27
CA ASN A 443 -0.70 31.31 12.48
C ASN A 443 -1.61 30.49 11.54
N LEU A 444 -1.09 30.04 10.39
CA LEU A 444 -1.78 29.14 9.47
C LEU A 444 -1.84 27.69 9.98
N ARG A 445 -1.03 27.31 10.99
CA ARG A 445 -0.97 25.92 11.48
C ARG A 445 -2.32 25.33 11.85
N SER A 446 -3.19 26.12 12.43
CA SER A 446 -4.54 25.69 12.82
C SER A 446 -5.34 25.19 11.61
N ILE A 447 -5.30 25.93 10.49
CA ILE A 447 -5.96 25.55 9.24
C ILE A 447 -5.30 24.28 8.66
N VAL A 448 -3.97 24.27 8.60
CA VAL A 448 -3.19 23.14 8.05
C VAL A 448 -3.52 21.83 8.78
N VAL A 449 -3.46 21.84 10.12
CA VAL A 449 -3.72 20.63 10.94
C VAL A 449 -5.16 20.14 10.76
N THR A 450 -6.12 21.07 10.64
CA THR A 450 -7.53 20.72 10.41
C THR A 450 -7.76 20.05 9.05
N LEU A 451 -6.96 20.38 8.02
CA LEU A 451 -7.12 19.85 6.67
C LEU A 451 -6.45 18.47 6.48
N VAL A 452 -5.44 18.12 7.28
CA VAL A 452 -4.69 16.86 7.12
C VAL A 452 -5.59 15.62 7.05
N PRO A 453 -6.53 15.37 7.96
CA PRO A 453 -7.39 14.19 7.88
C PRO A 453 -8.23 14.15 6.60
N PHE A 454 -8.78 15.28 6.18
CA PHE A 454 -9.57 15.35 4.94
C PHE A 454 -8.72 15.09 3.69
N SER A 455 -7.46 15.53 3.69
CA SER A 455 -6.52 15.22 2.61
C SER A 455 -6.13 13.74 2.57
N VAL A 456 -6.01 13.09 3.74
CA VAL A 456 -5.83 11.63 3.83
C VAL A 456 -7.04 10.90 3.24
N ALA A 457 -8.25 11.29 3.62
CA ALA A 457 -9.47 10.71 3.06
C ALA A 457 -9.55 10.89 1.53
N ALA A 458 -9.18 12.08 1.04
CA ALA A 458 -9.19 12.39 -0.38
C ALA A 458 -8.21 11.52 -1.18
N VAL A 459 -6.98 11.29 -0.71
CA VAL A 459 -6.02 10.44 -1.43
C VAL A 459 -6.44 8.97 -1.43
N ILE A 460 -6.96 8.45 -0.32
CA ILE A 460 -7.51 7.08 -0.24
C ILE A 460 -8.62 6.89 -1.27
N LEU A 461 -9.59 7.83 -1.30
CA LEU A 461 -10.70 7.77 -2.23
C LEU A 461 -10.26 7.90 -3.69
N SER A 462 -9.31 8.79 -3.98
CA SER A 462 -8.78 8.98 -5.34
C SER A 462 -8.05 7.75 -5.85
N LEU A 463 -7.20 7.12 -5.03
CA LEU A 463 -6.55 5.87 -5.38
C LEU A 463 -7.55 4.74 -5.61
N ALA A 464 -8.50 4.56 -4.68
CA ALA A 464 -9.53 3.54 -4.82
C ALA A 464 -10.37 3.74 -6.09
N SER A 465 -10.69 4.99 -6.45
CA SER A 465 -11.45 5.29 -7.67
C SER A 465 -10.67 4.99 -8.94
N LEU A 466 -9.39 5.36 -8.99
CA LEU A 466 -8.52 5.06 -10.15
C LEU A 466 -8.31 3.54 -10.33
N ASP A 467 -8.06 2.84 -9.23
CA ASP A 467 -7.88 1.39 -9.24
C ASP A 467 -9.18 0.66 -9.63
N TYR A 468 -10.34 1.16 -9.17
CA TYR A 468 -11.65 0.66 -9.55
C TYR A 468 -11.89 0.78 -11.06
N LEU A 469 -11.47 1.88 -11.68
CA LEU A 469 -11.58 2.13 -13.11
C LEU A 469 -10.50 1.42 -13.94
N GLY A 470 -9.49 0.80 -13.32
CA GLY A 470 -8.41 0.09 -14.00
C GLY A 470 -7.24 0.97 -14.47
N PHE A 471 -7.24 2.26 -14.08
CA PHE A 471 -6.18 3.23 -14.43
C PHE A 471 -5.23 3.53 -13.26
N GLY A 472 -5.33 2.77 -12.19
CA GLY A 472 -4.54 2.96 -10.98
C GLY A 472 -3.25 2.14 -10.96
N LEU A 473 -3.00 1.51 -9.82
CA LEU A 473 -1.79 0.75 -9.55
C LEU A 473 -1.71 -0.55 -10.37
N PRO A 474 -0.52 -1.03 -10.75
CA PRO A 474 -0.35 -2.33 -11.39
C PRO A 474 -0.66 -3.50 -10.45
N ASP A 475 -0.75 -4.72 -11.01
CA ASP A 475 -1.26 -5.92 -10.30
C ASP A 475 -0.39 -6.39 -9.12
N ASN A 476 0.86 -5.96 -9.05
CA ASN A 476 1.77 -6.23 -7.94
C ASN A 476 1.46 -5.41 -6.66
N TYR A 477 0.47 -4.52 -6.70
CA TYR A 477 -0.02 -3.78 -5.54
C TYR A 477 -1.40 -4.27 -5.14
N ALA A 478 -1.62 -4.51 -3.86
CA ALA A 478 -2.96 -4.72 -3.33
C ALA A 478 -3.75 -3.41 -3.33
N SER A 479 -5.00 -3.44 -3.79
CA SER A 479 -5.84 -2.26 -3.90
C SER A 479 -7.28 -2.53 -3.52
N TRP A 480 -7.83 -1.71 -2.62
CA TRP A 480 -9.25 -1.79 -2.23
C TRP A 480 -10.20 -1.45 -3.38
N GLY A 481 -9.81 -0.53 -4.27
CA GLY A 481 -10.61 -0.18 -5.45
C GLY A 481 -10.71 -1.34 -6.44
N ARG A 482 -9.62 -2.04 -6.69
CA ARG A 482 -9.61 -3.24 -7.55
C ARG A 482 -10.41 -4.38 -6.93
N LEU A 483 -10.29 -4.61 -5.62
CA LEU A 483 -11.08 -5.62 -4.93
C LEU A 483 -12.58 -5.30 -4.99
N LEU A 484 -12.94 -4.01 -4.91
CA LEU A 484 -14.33 -3.57 -5.08
C LEU A 484 -14.85 -3.85 -6.50
N ASN A 485 -14.04 -3.57 -7.54
CA ASN A 485 -14.38 -3.87 -8.93
C ASN A 485 -14.56 -5.38 -9.15
N ASP A 486 -13.63 -6.19 -8.63
CA ASP A 486 -13.69 -7.65 -8.71
C ASP A 486 -15.00 -8.19 -8.07
N GLY A 487 -15.32 -7.72 -6.87
CA GLY A 487 -16.55 -8.12 -6.18
C GLY A 487 -17.84 -7.65 -6.85
N LEU A 488 -17.85 -6.48 -7.49
CA LEU A 488 -19.02 -6.00 -8.25
C LEU A 488 -19.18 -6.73 -9.59
N SER A 489 -18.08 -7.18 -10.18
CA SER A 489 -18.14 -8.00 -11.41
C SER A 489 -18.65 -9.42 -11.15
N LYS A 490 -18.67 -9.87 -9.88
CA LYS A 490 -19.12 -11.18 -9.45
C LYS A 490 -20.01 -11.10 -8.20
N LEU A 491 -21.29 -10.76 -8.39
CA LEU A 491 -22.25 -10.57 -7.31
C LEU A 491 -22.63 -11.87 -6.58
N SER A 492 -22.41 -13.03 -7.19
CA SER A 492 -22.55 -14.34 -6.54
C SER A 492 -21.62 -14.52 -5.33
N SER A 493 -20.57 -13.71 -5.22
CA SER A 493 -19.59 -13.73 -4.13
C SER A 493 -19.60 -12.43 -3.32
N PRO A 494 -20.66 -12.17 -2.54
CA PRO A 494 -20.88 -10.88 -1.88
C PRO A 494 -19.83 -10.53 -0.83
N TRP A 495 -19.10 -11.52 -0.29
CA TRP A 495 -18.01 -11.28 0.67
C TRP A 495 -16.85 -10.49 0.09
N VAL A 496 -16.58 -10.59 -1.22
CA VAL A 496 -15.51 -9.86 -1.90
C VAL A 496 -15.80 -8.36 -1.91
N VAL A 497 -16.99 -7.98 -2.40
CA VAL A 497 -17.39 -6.57 -2.45
C VAL A 497 -17.60 -5.98 -1.07
N SER A 498 -18.25 -6.73 -0.15
CA SER A 498 -18.54 -6.23 1.19
C SER A 498 -17.28 -5.99 2.00
N SER A 499 -16.27 -6.87 1.92
CA SER A 499 -15.00 -6.69 2.61
C SER A 499 -14.27 -5.43 2.15
N ALA A 500 -14.17 -5.20 0.84
CA ALA A 500 -13.59 -3.99 0.27
C ALA A 500 -14.35 -2.72 0.67
N PHE A 501 -15.69 -2.78 0.61
CA PHE A 501 -16.57 -1.67 0.99
C PHE A 501 -16.38 -1.28 2.46
N PHE A 502 -16.46 -2.24 3.39
CA PHE A 502 -16.29 -1.96 4.82
C PHE A 502 -14.89 -1.46 5.16
N ALA A 503 -13.84 -1.96 4.51
CA ALA A 503 -12.48 -1.47 4.70
C ALA A 503 -12.35 0.01 4.26
N LEU A 504 -12.89 0.33 3.07
CA LEU A 504 -12.83 1.67 2.51
C LEU A 504 -13.69 2.66 3.31
N VAL A 505 -14.98 2.35 3.50
CA VAL A 505 -15.90 3.23 4.23
C VAL A 505 -15.50 3.37 5.69
N GLY A 506 -15.11 2.27 6.36
CA GLY A 506 -14.64 2.30 7.74
C GLY A 506 -13.43 3.21 7.94
N SER A 507 -12.42 3.10 7.05
CA SER A 507 -11.23 3.96 7.12
C SER A 507 -11.56 5.43 6.87
N LEU A 508 -12.42 5.73 5.87
CA LEU A 508 -12.86 7.09 5.58
C LEU A 508 -13.66 7.70 6.73
N LEU A 509 -14.56 6.94 7.37
CA LEU A 509 -15.32 7.41 8.55
C LEU A 509 -14.41 7.72 9.72
N LEU A 510 -13.44 6.84 10.05
CA LEU A 510 -12.48 7.08 11.12
C LEU A 510 -11.70 8.37 10.90
N VAL A 511 -11.15 8.55 9.70
CA VAL A 511 -10.36 9.73 9.35
C VAL A 511 -11.22 11.00 9.36
N THR A 512 -12.47 10.93 8.87
CA THR A 512 -13.41 12.06 8.86
C THR A 512 -13.80 12.45 10.29
N PHE A 513 -14.11 11.49 11.18
CA PHE A 513 -14.42 11.81 12.57
C PHE A 513 -13.24 12.45 13.32
N ILE A 514 -12.01 12.01 13.01
CA ILE A 514 -10.80 12.66 13.54
C ILE A 514 -10.75 14.11 13.05
N GLY A 515 -10.95 14.33 11.74
CA GLY A 515 -10.89 15.65 11.11
C GLY A 515 -11.93 16.62 11.66
N GLU A 516 -13.19 16.18 11.77
CA GLU A 516 -14.28 16.99 12.35
C GLU A 516 -13.99 17.34 13.82
N SER A 517 -13.49 16.39 14.60
CA SER A 517 -13.18 16.60 16.01
C SER A 517 -11.99 17.55 16.21
N ILE A 518 -10.98 17.49 15.35
CA ILE A 518 -9.89 18.47 15.32
C ILE A 518 -10.45 19.87 14.97
N ARG A 519 -11.32 19.96 13.97
CA ARG A 519 -11.97 21.22 13.58
C ARG A 519 -12.78 21.80 14.71
N GLU A 520 -13.59 20.99 15.40
CA GLU A 520 -14.41 21.40 16.53
C GLU A 520 -13.54 21.86 17.73
N ALA A 521 -12.47 21.16 18.04
CA ALA A 521 -11.54 21.49 19.13
C ALA A 521 -10.73 22.79 18.86
N THR A 522 -10.51 23.12 17.58
CA THR A 522 -9.75 24.31 17.17
C THR A 522 -10.61 25.54 16.95
N ASP A 523 -11.95 25.40 16.82
CA ASP A 523 -12.87 26.54 16.60
C ASP A 523 -13.07 27.37 17.88
N PRO A 524 -12.66 28.65 17.91
CA PRO A 524 -12.81 29.51 19.08
C PRO A 524 -14.26 29.96 19.31
N ARG A 525 -15.11 29.96 18.27
CA ARG A 525 -16.45 30.60 18.32
C ARG A 525 -17.47 29.83 19.15
N ARG A 526 -17.36 28.52 19.24
CA ARG A 526 -18.30 27.67 20.00
C ARG A 526 -18.15 27.78 21.53
N HIS A 527 -17.06 28.37 22.03
CA HIS A 527 -16.75 28.41 23.44
C HIS A 527 -16.79 29.80 24.08
N SER A 528 -17.06 30.86 23.26
CA SER A 528 -17.22 32.24 23.78
C SER A 528 -18.62 32.57 24.29
N TYR A 529 -19.58 31.62 24.24
CA TYR A 529 -20.94 31.80 24.71
C TYR A 529 -21.17 31.29 26.17
N TYR A 530 -20.17 30.71 26.84
CA TYR A 530 -20.29 30.14 28.17
C TYR A 530 -19.18 30.59 29.14
N GLU A 531 -18.42 31.61 28.84
CA GLU A 531 -17.62 32.43 29.77
C GLU A 531 -18.20 33.87 29.76
#